data_712ecd25560752312c2cc810c9ae0b21
#
_entry.id   712ecd25560752312c2cc810c9ae0b21
#
_cell.length_a   1.000
_cell.length_b   1.000
_cell.length_c   1.000
_cell.angle_alpha   90.00
_cell.angle_beta   90.00
_cell.angle_gamma   90.00
#
_symmetry.space_group_name_H-M   'P 1'
#
loop_
_entity.id
_entity.type
_entity.pdbx_description
1 polymer ?
#
loop_
_entity_poly.entity_id
_entity_poly.type
_entity_poly.pdbx_seq_one_letter_code
_entity_poly.pdbx_strand_id
1 'polypeptide(L)'
;MKFILFIPLLLVLIINPAFGLLSEDGTGLIKRFDVNADGHVFEIITTSNYDIEDHEFDKDEKRLTFFIFSSLENNLGEIVLPNELLGNNLIFYVNDVESIQNVSPSENISFITLNFTGTGDNKIDIFGTDALVGVPEIYEITNNLNLVEKCGSTR
;
A
#
# COMPACT_ATOMS: atom_id res chain seq x y z
N MET A 1 53.40 -2.42 -40.13
CA MET A 1 53.15 -2.97 -38.78
C MET A 1 52.37 -2.02 -37.83
N LYS A 2 51.85 -0.90 -38.24
CA LYS A 2 51.12 0.05 -37.36
C LYS A 2 49.61 -0.19 -37.32
N PHE A 3 49.05 -0.98 -38.25
CA PHE A 3 47.60 -1.25 -38.32
C PHE A 3 47.11 -2.34 -37.36
N ILE A 4 47.99 -3.25 -36.92
CA ILE A 4 47.60 -4.38 -36.05
C ILE A 4 47.26 -3.92 -34.63
N LEU A 5 47.75 -2.76 -34.20
CA LEU A 5 47.52 -2.22 -32.86
C LEU A 5 46.20 -1.49 -32.75
N PHE A 6 45.59 -1.05 -33.88
CA PHE A 6 44.31 -0.37 -33.92
C PHE A 6 43.11 -1.32 -33.82
N ILE A 7 43.26 -2.56 -34.24
CA ILE A 7 42.18 -3.55 -34.24
C ILE A 7 41.73 -3.89 -32.81
N PRO A 8 42.64 -4.19 -31.83
CA PRO A 8 42.19 -4.46 -30.47
C PRO A 8 41.63 -3.21 -29.77
N LEU A 9 42.11 -2.01 -30.09
CA LEU A 9 41.57 -0.77 -29.54
C LEU A 9 40.16 -0.50 -30.07
N LEU A 10 39.89 -0.78 -31.32
CA LEU A 10 38.57 -0.66 -31.92
C LEU A 10 37.59 -1.69 -31.32
N LEU A 11 38.08 -2.90 -31.02
CA LEU A 11 37.28 -3.97 -30.43
C LEU A 11 36.86 -3.63 -28.99
N VAL A 12 37.69 -2.93 -28.23
CA VAL A 12 37.37 -2.46 -26.85
C VAL A 12 36.31 -1.35 -26.89
N LEU A 13 36.25 -0.57 -27.94
CA LEU A 13 35.23 0.46 -28.13
C LEU A 13 33.85 -0.10 -28.52
N ILE A 14 33.82 -1.32 -29.06
CA ILE A 14 32.55 -1.98 -29.46
C ILE A 14 31.98 -2.79 -28.29
N ILE A 15 32.79 -3.16 -27.31
CA ILE A 15 32.29 -3.70 -26.06
C ILE A 15 31.82 -2.51 -25.23
N ASN A 16 30.73 -1.87 -25.68
CA ASN A 16 29.89 -1.23 -24.72
C ASN A 16 29.49 -2.35 -23.75
N PRO A 17 29.86 -2.32 -22.46
CA PRO A 17 29.11 -3.04 -21.51
C PRO A 17 27.72 -2.46 -21.72
N ALA A 18 26.82 -3.21 -22.30
CA ALA A 18 25.43 -3.06 -22.01
C ALA A 18 25.38 -3.32 -20.50
N PHE A 19 25.70 -2.29 -19.72
CA PHE A 19 24.99 -2.07 -18.51
C PHE A 19 23.57 -1.91 -19.06
N GLY A 20 22.87 -3.04 -19.14
CA GLY A 20 21.46 -3.00 -19.02
C GLY A 20 21.30 -2.17 -17.78
N LEU A 21 21.05 -0.91 -17.96
CA LEU A 21 20.14 -0.22 -17.11
C LEU A 21 19.02 -1.23 -17.08
N LEU A 22 19.00 -2.09 -16.06
CA LEU A 22 17.76 -2.54 -15.49
C LEU A 22 17.02 -1.25 -15.46
N SER A 23 16.18 -1.09 -16.49
CA SER A 23 15.29 0.01 -16.60
C SER A 23 14.69 0.09 -15.23
N GLU A 24 14.96 1.16 -14.51
CA GLU A 24 14.20 1.56 -13.34
C GLU A 24 12.77 1.91 -13.75
N ASP A 25 12.45 1.78 -15.02
CA ASP A 25 11.14 1.40 -15.49
C ASP A 25 10.87 0.01 -14.92
N GLY A 26 10.78 -0.08 -13.60
CA GLY A 26 9.96 -1.06 -12.94
C GLY A 26 8.66 -0.96 -13.71
N THR A 27 8.46 -1.89 -14.64
CA THR A 27 7.38 -1.94 -15.60
C THR A 27 6.07 -2.18 -14.89
N GLY A 28 5.73 -1.27 -13.97
CA GLY A 28 4.50 -1.25 -13.24
C GLY A 28 3.71 -0.02 -13.62
N LEU A 29 2.42 -0.17 -13.76
CA LEU A 29 1.49 0.95 -13.80
C LEU A 29 1.52 1.61 -12.42
N ILE A 30 1.93 2.88 -12.38
CA ILE A 30 1.86 3.66 -11.14
C ILE A 30 0.52 4.37 -11.12
N LYS A 31 -0.26 4.13 -10.08
CA LYS A 31 -1.51 4.83 -9.82
C LYS A 31 -1.52 5.46 -8.42
N ARG A 32 -2.27 6.54 -8.27
CA ARG A 32 -2.49 7.24 -7.01
C ARG A 32 -3.98 7.32 -6.77
N PHE A 33 -4.39 7.01 -5.56
CA PHE A 33 -5.79 7.01 -5.13
C PHE A 33 -5.94 7.85 -3.88
N ASP A 34 -6.97 8.69 -3.86
CA ASP A 34 -7.33 9.47 -2.70
C ASP A 34 -8.49 8.79 -1.97
N VAL A 35 -8.24 8.35 -0.76
CA VAL A 35 -9.26 7.76 0.12
C VAL A 35 -9.68 8.78 1.16
N ASN A 36 -10.98 9.09 1.21
CA ASN A 36 -11.55 9.99 2.20
C ASN A 36 -12.04 9.18 3.41
N ALA A 37 -11.45 9.42 4.57
CA ALA A 37 -11.88 8.82 5.83
C ALA A 37 -11.94 9.90 6.93
N ASP A 38 -13.09 10.07 7.54
CA ASP A 38 -13.35 11.02 8.64
C ASP A 38 -12.90 12.47 8.39
N GLY A 39 -13.02 12.92 7.14
CA GLY A 39 -12.63 14.28 6.75
C GLY A 39 -11.14 14.44 6.46
N HIS A 40 -10.36 13.36 6.53
CA HIS A 40 -8.98 13.30 6.07
C HIS A 40 -8.89 12.62 4.71
N VAL A 41 -7.95 13.08 3.89
CA VAL A 41 -7.64 12.47 2.59
C VAL A 41 -6.31 11.74 2.71
N PHE A 42 -6.33 10.45 2.44
CA PHE A 42 -5.16 9.60 2.44
C PHE A 42 -4.77 9.24 1.01
N GLU A 43 -3.56 9.60 0.60
CA GLU A 43 -3.02 9.19 -0.70
C GLU A 43 -2.45 7.77 -0.60
N ILE A 44 -2.91 6.89 -1.47
CA ILE A 44 -2.38 5.54 -1.64
C ILE A 44 -1.67 5.48 -2.98
N ILE A 45 -0.44 4.97 -2.99
CA ILE A 45 0.34 4.82 -4.20
C ILE A 45 0.48 3.33 -4.50
N THR A 46 0.22 2.95 -5.75
CA THR A 46 0.39 1.58 -6.20
C THR A 46 1.31 1.51 -7.40
N THR A 47 2.11 0.44 -7.47
CA THR A 47 2.94 0.11 -8.63
C THR A 47 2.69 -1.36 -8.95
N SER A 48 2.12 -1.69 -10.11
CA SER A 48 1.69 -3.05 -10.41
C SER A 48 1.83 -3.42 -11.88
N ASN A 49 1.89 -4.72 -12.17
CA ASN A 49 1.83 -5.25 -13.53
C ASN A 49 0.39 -5.54 -14.00
N TYR A 50 -0.60 -5.09 -13.25
CA TYR A 50 -2.03 -5.17 -13.52
C TYR A 50 -2.68 -3.79 -13.41
N ASP A 51 -3.88 -3.64 -13.95
CA ASP A 51 -4.64 -2.40 -13.87
C ASP A 51 -5.57 -2.41 -12.66
N ILE A 52 -5.60 -1.33 -11.88
CA ILE A 52 -6.58 -1.11 -10.82
C ILE A 52 -7.65 -0.21 -11.43
N GLU A 53 -8.83 -0.75 -11.68
CA GLU A 53 -9.92 -0.04 -12.34
C GLU A 53 -10.68 0.87 -11.39
N ASP A 54 -10.87 0.42 -10.14
CA ASP A 54 -11.61 1.14 -9.13
C ASP A 54 -11.15 0.77 -7.73
N HIS A 55 -11.56 1.56 -6.73
CA HIS A 55 -11.32 1.30 -5.32
C HIS A 55 -12.49 1.78 -4.46
N GLU A 56 -12.72 1.08 -3.37
CA GLU A 56 -13.72 1.42 -2.35
C GLU A 56 -13.11 1.36 -0.96
N PHE A 57 -13.55 2.25 -0.08
CA PHE A 57 -13.17 2.23 1.32
C PHE A 57 -14.41 2.17 2.20
N ASP A 58 -14.51 1.10 2.98
CA ASP A 58 -15.52 0.92 4.01
C ASP A 58 -14.90 1.18 5.38
N LYS A 59 -15.30 2.28 5.99
CA LYS A 59 -14.82 2.70 7.31
C LYS A 59 -15.27 1.76 8.42
N ASP A 60 -16.51 1.30 8.37
CA ASP A 60 -17.11 0.50 9.44
C ASP A 60 -16.48 -0.90 9.49
N GLU A 61 -16.15 -1.44 8.33
CA GLU A 61 -15.42 -2.71 8.20
C GLU A 61 -13.88 -2.53 8.22
N LYS A 62 -13.39 -1.28 8.18
CA LYS A 62 -11.97 -0.96 8.02
C LYS A 62 -11.36 -1.69 6.83
N ARG A 63 -12.04 -1.64 5.71
CA ARG A 63 -11.71 -2.39 4.51
C ARG A 63 -11.43 -1.43 3.35
N LEU A 64 -10.29 -1.64 2.71
CA LEU A 64 -9.96 -1.07 1.42
C LEU A 64 -10.06 -2.16 0.36
N THR A 65 -10.90 -1.95 -0.62
CA THR A 65 -11.12 -2.88 -1.74
C THR A 65 -10.54 -2.28 -3.00
N PHE A 66 -9.77 -3.07 -3.75
CA PHE A 66 -9.34 -2.76 -5.11
C PHE A 66 -9.99 -3.72 -6.11
N PHE A 67 -10.55 -3.14 -7.17
CA PHE A 67 -11.05 -3.87 -8.34
C PHE A 67 -9.98 -3.83 -9.41
N ILE A 68 -9.55 -5.00 -9.86
CA ILE A 68 -8.34 -5.18 -10.65
C ILE A 68 -8.68 -5.95 -11.91
N PHE A 69 -8.13 -5.49 -13.04
CA PHE A 69 -8.07 -6.26 -14.26
C PHE A 69 -6.63 -6.66 -14.59
N SER A 70 -6.41 -7.93 -14.88
CA SER A 70 -5.10 -8.41 -15.30
C SER A 70 -5.18 -9.29 -16.55
N SER A 71 -4.29 -9.04 -17.49
CA SER A 71 -4.06 -9.91 -18.64
C SER A 71 -3.02 -11.01 -18.37
N LEU A 72 -2.39 -10.97 -17.19
CA LEU A 72 -1.30 -11.88 -16.81
C LEU A 72 -1.79 -12.91 -15.79
N GLU A 73 -1.23 -14.12 -15.85
CA GLU A 73 -1.51 -15.18 -14.88
C GLU A 73 -0.84 -14.90 -13.53
N ASN A 74 0.37 -14.35 -13.53
CA ASN A 74 1.12 -14.02 -12.32
C ASN A 74 1.14 -12.51 -12.13
N ASN A 75 0.56 -12.07 -11.04
CA ASN A 75 0.36 -10.66 -10.72
C ASN A 75 1.24 -10.25 -9.56
N LEU A 76 1.95 -9.14 -9.74
CA LEU A 76 2.81 -8.55 -8.72
C LEU A 76 2.50 -7.06 -8.64
N GLY A 77 2.34 -6.56 -7.42
CA GLY A 77 2.18 -5.14 -7.17
C GLY A 77 2.73 -4.73 -5.81
N GLU A 78 3.03 -3.46 -5.68
CA GLU A 78 3.40 -2.81 -4.43
C GLU A 78 2.36 -1.75 -4.11
N ILE A 79 1.98 -1.66 -2.84
CA ILE A 79 1.10 -0.62 -2.31
C ILE A 79 1.84 0.10 -1.20
N VAL A 80 1.85 1.43 -1.27
CA VAL A 80 2.25 2.30 -0.17
C VAL A 80 0.98 2.79 0.50
N LEU A 81 0.76 2.31 1.72
CA LEU A 81 -0.45 2.54 2.50
C LEU A 81 -0.13 3.35 3.75
N PRO A 82 -0.79 4.50 4.01
CA PRO A 82 -0.66 5.21 5.27
C PRO A 82 -1.16 4.37 6.45
N ASN A 83 -0.34 4.24 7.50
CA ASN A 83 -0.69 3.46 8.70
C ASN A 83 -1.91 4.04 9.44
N GLU A 84 -2.14 5.35 9.30
CA GLU A 84 -3.29 6.03 9.90
C GLU A 84 -4.64 5.57 9.30
N LEU A 85 -4.63 5.00 8.08
CA LEU A 85 -5.86 4.56 7.42
C LEU A 85 -6.35 3.19 7.93
N LEU A 86 -5.46 2.19 8.00
CA LEU A 86 -5.82 0.80 8.34
C LEU A 86 -4.98 0.17 9.45
N GLY A 87 -4.00 0.88 10.00
CA GLY A 87 -3.04 0.32 10.97
C GLY A 87 -1.97 -0.54 10.30
N ASN A 88 -1.26 -1.31 11.14
CA ASN A 88 -0.12 -2.12 10.70
C ASN A 88 -0.43 -3.62 10.61
N ASN A 89 -1.51 -4.06 11.26
CA ASN A 89 -1.96 -5.44 11.23
C ASN A 89 -3.00 -5.58 10.13
N LEU A 90 -2.60 -6.11 9.00
CA LEU A 90 -3.43 -6.17 7.80
C LEU A 90 -3.76 -7.63 7.47
N ILE A 91 -5.01 -7.87 7.07
CA ILE A 91 -5.49 -9.14 6.56
C ILE A 91 -5.91 -8.94 5.11
N PHE A 92 -5.53 -9.87 4.26
CA PHE A 92 -5.77 -9.77 2.82
C PHE A 92 -6.66 -10.90 2.32
N TYR A 93 -7.56 -10.55 1.41
CA TYR A 93 -8.32 -11.50 0.63
C TYR A 93 -8.15 -11.21 -0.85
N VAL A 94 -7.96 -12.24 -1.64
CA VAL A 94 -7.95 -12.20 -3.10
C VAL A 94 -9.13 -13.03 -3.57
N ASN A 95 -10.09 -12.43 -4.25
CA ASN A 95 -11.31 -13.08 -4.71
C ASN A 95 -12.03 -13.84 -3.58
N ASP A 96 -12.18 -13.19 -2.42
CA ASP A 96 -12.79 -13.70 -1.20
C ASP A 96 -12.03 -14.87 -0.52
N VAL A 97 -10.82 -15.18 -0.96
CA VAL A 97 -9.95 -16.19 -0.34
C VAL A 97 -8.83 -15.48 0.43
N GLU A 98 -8.70 -15.84 1.71
CA GLU A 98 -7.60 -15.29 2.54
C GLU A 98 -6.24 -15.60 1.92
N SER A 99 -5.40 -14.57 1.86
CA SER A 99 -4.09 -14.63 1.22
C SER A 99 -3.03 -13.99 2.11
N ILE A 100 -1.89 -14.63 2.21
CA ILE A 100 -0.75 -14.09 2.96
C ILE A 100 0.07 -13.21 2.03
N GLN A 101 0.20 -11.94 2.38
CA GLN A 101 1.00 -10.96 1.64
C GLN A 101 2.18 -10.48 2.49
N ASN A 102 3.18 -9.93 1.82
CA ASN A 102 4.34 -9.40 2.51
C ASN A 102 4.11 -7.92 2.88
N VAL A 103 4.16 -7.62 4.17
CA VAL A 103 4.01 -6.26 4.70
C VAL A 103 5.30 -5.84 5.39
N SER A 104 5.85 -4.71 4.96
CA SER A 104 7.02 -4.07 5.57
C SER A 104 6.59 -2.74 6.19
N PRO A 105 6.25 -2.71 7.48
CA PRO A 105 5.81 -1.50 8.16
C PRO A 105 6.97 -0.54 8.40
N SER A 106 6.69 0.75 8.26
CA SER A 106 7.53 1.86 8.66
C SER A 106 6.77 2.73 9.67
N GLU A 107 7.32 3.86 10.08
CA GLU A 107 6.72 4.72 11.11
C GLU A 107 5.32 5.22 10.73
N ASN A 108 5.15 5.72 9.51
CA ASN A 108 3.90 6.33 9.05
C ASN A 108 3.22 5.60 7.89
N ILE A 109 3.92 4.67 7.26
CA ILE A 109 3.45 3.97 6.06
C ILE A 109 3.79 2.49 6.14
N SER A 110 3.01 1.66 5.48
CA SER A 110 3.30 0.26 5.21
C SER A 110 3.54 0.03 3.73
N PHE A 111 4.63 -0.67 3.41
CA PHE A 111 4.88 -1.18 2.07
C PHE A 111 4.32 -2.60 1.98
N ILE A 112 3.41 -2.80 1.06
CA ILE A 112 2.73 -4.08 0.88
C ILE A 112 3.11 -4.62 -0.49
N THR A 113 3.67 -5.84 -0.53
CA THR A 113 3.90 -6.55 -1.78
C THR A 113 2.78 -7.55 -1.97
N LEU A 114 1.93 -7.30 -2.97
CA LEU A 114 0.86 -8.20 -3.38
C LEU A 114 1.36 -9.18 -4.43
N ASN A 115 1.07 -10.45 -4.22
CA ASN A 115 1.36 -11.50 -5.19
C ASN A 115 0.13 -12.44 -5.27
N PHE A 116 -0.46 -12.56 -6.46
CA PHE A 116 -1.60 -13.44 -6.69
C PHE A 116 -1.63 -13.98 -8.12
N THR A 117 -2.38 -15.04 -8.34
CA THR A 117 -2.58 -15.65 -9.66
C THR A 117 -4.00 -15.45 -10.14
N GLY A 118 -4.16 -15.28 -11.45
CA GLY A 118 -5.46 -15.15 -12.12
C GLY A 118 -5.48 -14.03 -13.15
N THR A 119 -6.07 -14.32 -14.30
CA THR A 119 -6.34 -13.36 -15.37
C THR A 119 -7.77 -12.82 -15.26
N GLY A 120 -8.05 -11.69 -15.90
CA GLY A 120 -9.36 -11.05 -15.89
C GLY A 120 -9.62 -10.24 -14.65
N ASP A 121 -10.89 -10.19 -14.24
CA ASP A 121 -11.35 -9.40 -13.10
C ASP A 121 -10.96 -10.09 -11.80
N ASN A 122 -10.33 -9.34 -10.91
CA ASN A 122 -9.93 -9.79 -9.58
C ASN A 122 -10.31 -8.72 -8.56
N LYS A 123 -10.56 -9.16 -7.33
CA LYS A 123 -10.83 -8.28 -6.19
C LYS A 123 -9.82 -8.53 -5.10
N ILE A 124 -9.25 -7.46 -4.56
CA ILE A 124 -8.38 -7.52 -3.39
C ILE A 124 -9.00 -6.70 -2.27
N ASP A 125 -9.28 -7.35 -1.16
CA ASP A 125 -9.71 -6.69 0.06
C ASP A 125 -8.57 -6.66 1.07
N ILE A 126 -8.32 -5.49 1.64
CA ILE A 126 -7.33 -5.25 2.69
C ILE A 126 -8.07 -4.77 3.93
N PHE A 127 -8.04 -5.57 4.99
CA PHE A 127 -8.67 -5.24 6.27
C PHE A 127 -7.64 -4.76 7.26
N GLY A 128 -7.92 -3.64 7.90
CA GLY A 128 -7.21 -3.18 9.07
C GLY A 128 -7.77 -3.81 10.35
N THR A 129 -6.90 -4.23 11.25
CA THR A 129 -7.31 -4.79 12.56
C THR A 129 -7.30 -3.74 13.66
N ASP A 130 -6.57 -2.66 13.47
CA ASP A 130 -6.46 -1.58 14.46
C ASP A 130 -7.49 -0.47 14.21
N ALA A 131 -7.74 0.34 15.22
CA ALA A 131 -8.55 1.54 15.07
C ALA A 131 -7.83 2.52 14.13
N LEU A 132 -8.59 3.33 13.38
CA LEU A 132 -8.05 4.44 12.62
C LEU A 132 -7.21 5.31 13.56
N VAL A 133 -5.89 5.31 13.36
CA VAL A 133 -5.00 6.09 14.22
C VAL A 133 -5.11 7.54 13.79
N GLY A 134 -5.57 8.41 14.70
CA GLY A 134 -5.69 9.85 14.42
C GLY A 134 -7.09 10.42 14.46
N VAL A 135 -8.12 9.59 14.49
CA VAL A 135 -9.46 10.05 14.88
C VAL A 135 -9.45 10.09 16.41
N PRO A 136 -9.53 11.27 17.05
CA PRO A 136 -9.70 11.31 18.49
C PRO A 136 -10.98 10.55 18.77
N GLU A 137 -10.89 9.39 19.44
CA GLU A 137 -12.06 8.82 20.10
C GLU A 137 -12.61 9.93 20.97
N ILE A 138 -13.78 10.43 20.63
CA ILE A 138 -14.55 11.29 21.51
C ILE A 138 -14.94 10.34 22.64
N TYR A 139 -14.06 10.18 23.63
CA TYR A 139 -14.46 9.62 24.90
C TYR A 139 -15.54 10.57 25.40
N GLU A 140 -16.78 10.12 25.32
CA GLU A 140 -17.85 10.78 26.03
C GLU A 140 -17.41 10.91 27.49
N ILE A 141 -16.99 12.13 27.85
CA ILE A 141 -16.79 12.53 29.24
C ILE A 141 -18.18 12.60 29.87
N THR A 142 -18.86 11.46 30.00
CA THR A 142 -20.20 11.39 30.58
C THR A 142 -20.18 10.81 32.00
N ASN A 143 -19.03 10.58 32.62
CA ASN A 143 -19.04 9.92 33.91
C ASN A 143 -18.25 10.59 35.05
N ASN A 144 -17.97 11.90 35.02
CA ASN A 144 -17.30 12.55 36.14
C ASN A 144 -18.04 13.78 36.72
N LEU A 145 -19.32 13.95 36.47
CA LEU A 145 -20.12 15.02 37.11
C LEU A 145 -20.81 14.60 38.41
N ASN A 146 -20.59 13.38 38.91
CA ASN A 146 -21.23 12.92 40.13
C ASN A 146 -20.31 12.82 41.39
N LEU A 147 -19.15 13.45 41.39
CA LEU A 147 -18.22 13.37 42.54
C LEU A 147 -17.93 14.71 43.23
N VAL A 148 -18.60 15.80 42.88
CA VAL A 148 -18.34 17.11 43.56
C VAL A 148 -19.46 17.54 44.51
N GLU A 149 -20.53 16.77 44.66
CA GLU A 149 -21.66 17.17 45.54
C GLU A 149 -21.70 16.44 46.89
N LYS A 150 -20.57 16.03 47.44
CA LYS A 150 -20.54 15.41 48.79
C LYS A 150 -19.43 15.86 49.69
N CYS A 151 -19.03 17.13 49.61
CA CYS A 151 -18.18 17.76 50.60
C CYS A 151 -18.63 19.19 50.88
N GLY A 152 -19.68 19.37 51.71
CA GLY A 152 -20.10 20.72 52.06
C GLY A 152 -21.37 20.76 52.88
N SER A 153 -21.44 19.99 53.95
CA SER A 153 -22.38 20.31 55.03
C SER A 153 -21.87 19.72 56.33
N THR A 154 -21.09 20.51 57.05
CA THR A 154 -21.10 20.51 58.50
C THR A 154 -20.64 21.89 58.99
N ARG A 155 -21.63 22.67 59.38
CA ARG A 155 -21.58 23.73 60.35
C ARG A 155 -20.76 24.97 60.04
#